data_498d095d2686364c917858d393fb1d1a
#
_entry.id   498d095d2686364c917858d393fb1d1a
#
_cell.length_a   1.000
_cell.length_b   1.000
_cell.length_c   1.000
_cell.angle_alpha   90.00
_cell.angle_beta   90.00
_cell.angle_gamma   90.00
#
_symmetry.space_group_name_H-M   'P 1'
#
loop_
_entity.id
_entity.type
_entity.pdbx_description
1 polymer ?
#
loop_
_entity_poly.entity_id
_entity_poly.type
_entity_poly.pdbx_seq_one_letter_code
_entity_poly.pdbx_strand_id
1 'polypeptide(L)'
;MTPLFYAIIFILVLQYTVETVLDYLNAQHYNDPVPDELKDVFDVNDYKKAQAYKKTNYRFGLLTSTFSLVLTLCFLIFGGFEWVDQMVRNVTDHQIAMALLFFGIILIGNDMVTLPFSYYATFVIEEKFGFNKTTKKIFFLDKLKGWLMMALIGGGMLAAIMGFYQLTGPHFWVYAWGLVAIFTIFMNLFYSRLVVPLFNKQTPLEEGSLKSKIEAYAKNVGFELQNIFVIDGSKRSTKANAYFSGFGREKRVTLYDTLINDLEEEEIVAVLAHEVGHYKRKHIVFNLIASLLLTGLTLYILSLFVNNPEVSYAIGVSQASFHAALIGFGILYSPISEITGLILNRLSRKFEYQADDYAKATYAALPLITSLKKLSKNSLSNLTPHPAYVFVHYSHPPLYARISNLKK
;
A
#
# COMPACT_ATOMS: atom_id res chain seq x y z
N MET A 1 1.93 29.13 20.57
CA MET A 1 1.33 28.17 19.60
C MET A 1 0.67 28.98 18.50
N THR A 2 0.96 28.68 17.26
CA THR A 2 0.45 29.41 16.08
C THR A 2 -0.95 28.94 15.68
N PRO A 3 -1.73 29.70 14.89
CA PRO A 3 -3.00 29.21 14.34
C PRO A 3 -2.84 27.90 13.56
N LEU A 4 -1.72 27.72 12.84
CA LEU A 4 -1.44 26.49 12.08
C LEU A 4 -1.20 25.28 13.00
N PHE A 5 -0.66 25.49 14.21
CA PHE A 5 -0.54 24.40 15.19
C PHE A 5 -1.91 23.81 15.56
N TYR A 6 -2.90 24.68 15.83
CA TYR A 6 -4.26 24.23 16.11
C TYR A 6 -4.93 23.60 14.89
N ALA A 7 -4.64 24.09 13.69
CA ALA A 7 -5.10 23.47 12.46
C ALA A 7 -4.54 22.05 12.27
N ILE A 8 -3.27 21.83 12.58
CA ILE A 8 -2.64 20.50 12.57
C ILE A 8 -3.34 19.54 13.55
N ILE A 9 -3.55 19.98 14.80
CA ILE A 9 -4.27 19.15 15.78
C ILE A 9 -5.68 18.84 15.30
N PHE A 10 -6.40 19.83 14.78
CA PHE A 10 -7.75 19.65 14.26
C PHE A 10 -7.79 18.62 13.11
N ILE A 11 -6.86 18.72 12.14
CA ILE A 11 -6.74 17.79 11.02
C ILE A 11 -6.52 16.35 11.52
N LEU A 12 -5.56 16.16 12.44
CA LEU A 12 -5.24 14.84 13.00
C LEU A 12 -6.43 14.21 13.74
N VAL A 13 -7.12 15.01 14.57
CA VAL A 13 -8.29 14.52 15.32
C VAL A 13 -9.47 14.27 14.37
N LEU A 14 -9.69 15.14 13.39
CA LEU A 14 -10.75 14.97 12.40
C LEU A 14 -10.54 13.68 11.58
N GLN A 15 -9.33 13.47 11.04
CA GLN A 15 -9.00 12.25 10.30
C GLN A 15 -9.22 11.01 11.13
N TYR A 16 -8.69 10.98 12.37
CA TYR A 16 -8.92 9.87 13.29
C TYR A 16 -10.41 9.62 13.55
N THR A 17 -11.19 10.69 13.73
CA THR A 17 -12.64 10.57 13.97
C THR A 17 -13.36 9.98 12.77
N VAL A 18 -13.07 10.50 11.57
CA VAL A 18 -13.67 10.01 10.31
C VAL A 18 -13.34 8.53 10.11
N GLU A 19 -12.08 8.14 10.27
CA GLU A 19 -11.63 6.75 10.13
C GLU A 19 -12.29 5.83 11.16
N THR A 20 -12.35 6.26 12.43
CA THR A 20 -12.99 5.48 13.50
C THR A 20 -14.49 5.30 13.24
N VAL A 21 -15.17 6.33 12.73
CA VAL A 21 -16.59 6.24 12.37
C VAL A 21 -16.81 5.26 11.20
N LEU A 22 -15.95 5.32 10.17
CA LEU A 22 -16.03 4.40 9.02
C LEU A 22 -15.78 2.96 9.45
N ASP A 23 -14.75 2.72 10.26
CA ASP A 23 -14.45 1.41 10.83
C ASP A 23 -15.60 0.87 11.68
N TYR A 24 -16.21 1.72 12.51
CA TYR A 24 -17.36 1.36 13.33
C TYR A 24 -18.56 0.98 12.47
N LEU A 25 -18.91 1.78 11.47
CA LEU A 25 -19.99 1.48 10.54
C LEU A 25 -19.76 0.13 9.83
N ASN A 26 -18.53 -0.10 9.37
CA ASN A 26 -18.17 -1.37 8.72
C ASN A 26 -18.24 -2.55 9.70
N ALA A 27 -17.83 -2.35 10.95
CA ALA A 27 -17.85 -3.40 11.97
C ALA A 27 -19.27 -3.85 12.37
N GLN A 28 -20.27 -2.98 12.25
CA GLN A 28 -21.68 -3.34 12.49
C GLN A 28 -22.17 -4.41 11.51
N HIS A 29 -21.62 -4.47 10.29
CA HIS A 29 -21.99 -5.41 9.25
C HIS A 29 -21.24 -6.76 9.33
N TYR A 30 -20.31 -6.95 10.29
CA TYR A 30 -19.58 -8.22 10.41
C TYR A 30 -20.45 -9.41 10.84
N ASN A 31 -21.67 -9.17 11.29
CA ASN A 31 -22.62 -10.23 11.67
C ASN A 31 -23.75 -10.44 10.65
N ASP A 32 -23.76 -9.64 9.58
CA ASP A 32 -24.78 -9.75 8.55
C ASP A 32 -24.75 -11.15 7.91
N PRO A 33 -25.90 -11.68 7.49
CA PRO A 33 -25.96 -12.95 6.80
C PRO A 33 -25.15 -12.89 5.49
N VAL A 34 -24.57 -14.03 5.09
CA VAL A 34 -23.90 -14.14 3.80
C VAL A 34 -24.88 -13.81 2.67
N PRO A 35 -24.53 -12.90 1.74
CA PRO A 35 -25.36 -12.64 0.56
C PRO A 35 -25.66 -13.92 -0.21
N ASP A 36 -26.86 -14.04 -0.78
CA ASP A 36 -27.32 -15.26 -1.45
C ASP A 36 -26.37 -15.75 -2.56
N GLU A 37 -25.77 -14.81 -3.28
CA GLU A 37 -24.81 -15.09 -4.36
C GLU A 37 -23.48 -15.67 -3.86
N LEU A 38 -23.23 -15.59 -2.55
CA LEU A 38 -21.99 -16.01 -1.91
C LEU A 38 -22.18 -17.17 -0.93
N LYS A 39 -23.37 -17.74 -0.81
CA LYS A 39 -23.66 -18.83 0.13
C LYS A 39 -22.86 -20.09 -0.14
N ASP A 40 -22.42 -20.30 -1.37
CA ASP A 40 -21.55 -21.38 -1.79
C ASP A 40 -20.06 -21.17 -1.49
N VAL A 41 -19.67 -19.96 -1.05
CA VAL A 41 -18.26 -19.60 -0.78
C VAL A 41 -17.81 -20.08 0.60
N PHE A 42 -18.66 -19.86 1.61
CA PHE A 42 -18.33 -20.15 3.00
C PHE A 42 -19.36 -21.13 3.58
N ASP A 43 -18.87 -22.17 4.21
CA ASP A 43 -19.69 -22.89 5.18
C ASP A 43 -19.88 -22.04 6.47
N VAL A 44 -20.75 -22.48 7.35
CA VAL A 44 -21.10 -21.75 8.58
C VAL A 44 -19.87 -21.52 9.49
N ASN A 45 -18.96 -22.48 9.55
CA ASN A 45 -17.77 -22.40 10.41
C ASN A 45 -16.71 -21.45 9.83
N ASP A 46 -16.46 -21.55 8.53
CA ASP A 46 -15.55 -20.66 7.82
C ASP A 46 -16.03 -19.21 7.89
N TYR A 47 -17.33 -18.98 7.75
CA TYR A 47 -17.89 -17.63 7.89
C TYR A 47 -17.74 -17.09 9.31
N LYS A 48 -18.02 -17.89 10.34
CA LYS A 48 -17.77 -17.50 11.74
C LYS A 48 -16.30 -17.18 11.99
N LYS A 49 -15.38 -17.95 11.39
CA LYS A 49 -13.93 -17.69 11.47
C LYS A 49 -13.59 -16.35 10.80
N ALA A 50 -14.14 -16.07 9.62
CA ALA A 50 -13.94 -14.79 8.93
C ALA A 50 -14.46 -13.60 9.75
N GLN A 51 -15.67 -13.73 10.32
CA GLN A 51 -16.24 -12.72 11.21
C GLN A 51 -15.36 -12.49 12.46
N ALA A 52 -14.89 -13.58 13.09
CA ALA A 52 -13.99 -13.48 14.25
C ALA A 52 -12.67 -12.79 13.90
N TYR A 53 -12.09 -13.09 12.73
CA TYR A 53 -10.89 -12.44 12.22
C TYR A 53 -11.12 -10.94 12.03
N LYS A 54 -12.20 -10.53 11.35
CA LYS A 54 -12.54 -9.12 11.15
C LYS A 54 -12.74 -8.36 12.46
N LYS A 55 -13.49 -8.94 13.40
CA LYS A 55 -13.69 -8.33 14.74
C LYS A 55 -12.39 -8.19 15.53
N THR A 56 -11.50 -9.18 15.44
CA THR A 56 -10.19 -9.13 16.10
C THR A 56 -9.35 -8.00 15.51
N ASN A 57 -9.28 -7.91 14.17
CA ASN A 57 -8.54 -6.84 13.51
C ASN A 57 -9.13 -5.46 13.77
N TYR A 58 -10.46 -5.31 13.77
CA TYR A 58 -11.12 -4.05 14.12
C TYR A 58 -10.74 -3.55 15.52
N ARG A 59 -10.85 -4.43 16.55
CA ARG A 59 -10.49 -4.06 17.92
C ARG A 59 -9.01 -3.71 18.06
N PHE A 60 -8.17 -4.48 17.41
CA PHE A 60 -6.74 -4.24 17.42
C PHE A 60 -6.38 -2.97 16.63
N GLY A 61 -7.01 -2.73 15.48
CA GLY A 61 -6.87 -1.51 14.70
C GLY A 61 -7.25 -0.27 15.48
N LEU A 62 -8.39 -0.30 16.20
CA LEU A 62 -8.82 0.81 17.06
C LEU A 62 -7.79 1.10 18.17
N LEU A 63 -7.25 0.05 18.80
CA LEU A 63 -6.20 0.23 19.83
C LEU A 63 -4.95 0.90 19.23
N THR A 64 -4.46 0.40 18.09
CA THR A 64 -3.23 0.90 17.47
C THR A 64 -3.40 2.30 16.90
N SER A 65 -4.53 2.63 16.28
CA SER A 65 -4.82 3.96 15.74
C SER A 65 -4.97 5.00 16.86
N THR A 66 -5.66 4.64 17.95
CA THR A 66 -5.76 5.50 19.15
C THR A 66 -4.39 5.75 19.76
N PHE A 67 -3.58 4.71 19.92
CA PHE A 67 -2.21 4.84 20.41
C PHE A 67 -1.38 5.77 19.52
N SER A 68 -1.44 5.59 18.19
CA SER A 68 -0.70 6.42 17.25
C SER A 68 -1.14 7.90 17.30
N LEU A 69 -2.44 8.17 17.40
CA LEU A 69 -2.94 9.54 17.58
C LEU A 69 -2.40 10.16 18.88
N VAL A 70 -2.55 9.44 20.01
CA VAL A 70 -2.08 9.93 21.31
C VAL A 70 -0.57 10.19 21.28
N LEU A 71 0.21 9.26 20.71
CA LEU A 71 1.66 9.42 20.57
C LEU A 71 2.01 10.67 19.74
N THR A 72 1.35 10.87 18.60
CA THR A 72 1.58 12.02 17.71
C THR A 72 1.19 13.34 18.40
N LEU A 73 0.03 13.37 19.09
CA LEU A 73 -0.41 14.55 19.84
C LEU A 73 0.54 14.86 21.00
N CYS A 74 0.97 13.85 21.76
CA CYS A 74 1.97 14.03 22.80
C CYS A 74 3.28 14.58 22.23
N PHE A 75 3.73 14.05 21.12
CA PHE A 75 4.97 14.49 20.46
C PHE A 75 4.86 15.96 20.00
N LEU A 76 3.70 16.37 19.48
CA LEU A 76 3.42 17.77 19.10
C LEU A 76 3.32 18.69 20.33
N ILE A 77 2.52 18.30 21.32
CA ILE A 77 2.19 19.19 22.47
C ILE A 77 3.39 19.37 23.40
N PHE A 78 4.18 18.32 23.63
CA PHE A 78 5.34 18.35 24.52
C PHE A 78 6.66 18.70 23.80
N GLY A 79 6.60 19.18 22.54
CA GLY A 79 7.77 19.66 21.82
C GLY A 79 8.74 18.56 21.38
N GLY A 80 8.24 17.36 21.08
CA GLY A 80 9.08 16.24 20.65
C GLY A 80 9.83 16.52 19.35
N PHE A 81 9.21 17.22 18.39
CA PHE A 81 9.90 17.62 17.15
C PHE A 81 11.00 18.64 17.42
N GLU A 82 10.78 19.61 18.31
CA GLU A 82 11.79 20.57 18.75
C GLU A 82 12.96 19.86 19.45
N TRP A 83 12.65 18.91 20.34
CA TRP A 83 13.67 18.14 21.04
C TRP A 83 14.58 17.37 20.06
N VAL A 84 14.02 16.72 19.05
CA VAL A 84 14.80 16.03 18.01
C VAL A 84 15.57 17.03 17.15
N ASP A 85 14.97 18.18 16.77
CA ASP A 85 15.62 19.22 15.98
C ASP A 85 16.85 19.78 16.69
N GLN A 86 16.72 20.12 17.99
CA GLN A 86 17.84 20.56 18.80
C GLN A 86 18.93 19.50 18.95
N MET A 87 18.54 18.24 19.16
CA MET A 87 19.47 17.12 19.26
C MET A 87 20.35 17.02 17.98
N VAL A 88 19.75 17.07 16.81
CA VAL A 88 20.49 16.94 15.54
C VAL A 88 21.33 18.19 15.23
N ARG A 89 20.88 19.38 15.63
CA ARG A 89 21.68 20.61 15.51
C ARG A 89 22.93 20.62 16.40
N ASN A 90 22.87 19.95 17.56
CA ASN A 90 24.04 19.76 18.40
C ASN A 90 25.06 18.79 17.81
N VAL A 91 24.68 17.97 16.82
CA VAL A 91 25.56 17.00 16.16
C VAL A 91 26.19 17.57 14.90
N THR A 92 25.45 18.38 14.13
CA THR A 92 25.92 18.87 12.82
C THR A 92 25.23 20.17 12.40
N ASP A 93 26.00 21.05 11.75
CA ASP A 93 25.48 22.24 11.08
C ASP A 93 25.11 22.00 9.60
N HIS A 94 25.48 20.83 9.06
CA HIS A 94 25.22 20.52 7.67
C HIS A 94 23.75 20.16 7.45
N GLN A 95 23.00 21.01 6.74
CA GLN A 95 21.54 20.92 6.62
C GLN A 95 21.03 19.57 6.10
N ILE A 96 21.71 18.95 5.13
CA ILE A 96 21.32 17.64 4.59
C ILE A 96 21.51 16.56 5.67
N ALA A 97 22.65 16.55 6.36
CA ALA A 97 22.93 15.59 7.43
C ALA A 97 21.94 15.77 8.59
N MET A 98 21.60 17.01 8.94
CA MET A 98 20.59 17.36 9.95
C MET A 98 19.23 16.75 9.60
N ALA A 99 18.75 16.93 8.37
CA ALA A 99 17.48 16.35 7.92
C ALA A 99 17.50 14.82 7.89
N LEU A 100 18.59 14.20 7.43
CA LEU A 100 18.74 12.74 7.44
C LEU A 100 18.70 12.18 8.85
N LEU A 101 19.40 12.79 9.79
CA LEU A 101 19.40 12.41 11.21
C LEU A 101 18.00 12.63 11.82
N PHE A 102 17.37 13.78 11.56
CA PHE A 102 16.04 14.10 12.07
C PHE A 102 15.00 13.05 11.63
N PHE A 103 14.90 12.78 10.33
CA PHE A 103 13.99 11.75 9.83
C PHE A 103 14.39 10.35 10.26
N GLY A 104 15.69 10.06 10.33
CA GLY A 104 16.20 8.78 10.82
C GLY A 104 15.74 8.48 12.25
N ILE A 105 15.90 9.46 13.16
CA ILE A 105 15.47 9.33 14.57
C ILE A 105 13.95 9.16 14.64
N ILE A 106 13.17 10.00 13.93
CA ILE A 106 11.71 9.95 13.98
C ILE A 106 11.17 8.64 13.42
N LEU A 107 11.64 8.22 12.23
CA LEU A 107 11.11 7.04 11.55
C LEU A 107 11.52 5.74 12.26
N ILE A 108 12.80 5.60 12.66
CA ILE A 108 13.25 4.42 13.40
C ILE A 108 12.64 4.42 14.81
N GLY A 109 12.59 5.57 15.48
CA GLY A 109 11.96 5.71 16.79
C GLY A 109 10.48 5.31 16.77
N ASN A 110 9.73 5.81 15.79
CA ASN A 110 8.34 5.41 15.60
C ASN A 110 8.18 3.91 15.31
N ASP A 111 9.03 3.33 14.43
CA ASP A 111 8.97 1.90 14.14
C ASP A 111 9.34 1.06 15.37
N MET A 112 10.29 1.49 16.20
CA MET A 112 10.62 0.83 17.47
C MET A 112 9.47 0.87 18.49
N VAL A 113 8.80 2.01 18.63
CA VAL A 113 7.65 2.19 19.54
C VAL A 113 6.46 1.36 19.07
N THR A 114 6.25 1.22 17.75
CA THR A 114 5.15 0.45 17.16
C THR A 114 5.49 -1.02 16.90
N LEU A 115 6.75 -1.43 17.07
CA LEU A 115 7.21 -2.80 16.89
C LEU A 115 6.42 -3.85 17.69
N PRO A 116 6.05 -3.62 18.97
CA PRO A 116 5.21 -4.57 19.71
C PRO A 116 3.87 -4.83 19.05
N PHE A 117 3.25 -3.83 18.44
CA PHE A 117 1.97 -4.00 17.73
C PHE A 117 2.15 -4.85 16.46
N SER A 118 3.17 -4.57 15.65
CA SER A 118 3.44 -5.37 14.45
C SER A 118 3.83 -6.82 14.80
N TYR A 119 4.56 -7.02 15.89
CA TYR A 119 4.86 -8.35 16.41
C TYR A 119 3.60 -9.09 16.86
N TYR A 120 2.73 -8.43 17.63
CA TYR A 120 1.45 -9.00 18.08
C TYR A 120 0.53 -9.33 16.93
N ALA A 121 0.40 -8.43 15.94
CA ALA A 121 -0.37 -8.70 14.73
C ALA A 121 0.09 -9.97 14.02
N THR A 122 1.42 -10.12 13.83
CA THR A 122 1.99 -11.26 13.10
C THR A 122 1.91 -12.57 13.90
N PHE A 123 2.41 -12.58 15.13
CA PHE A 123 2.61 -13.81 15.89
C PHE A 123 1.45 -14.19 16.82
N VAL A 124 0.46 -13.30 16.98
CA VAL A 124 -0.75 -13.62 17.76
C VAL A 124 -1.98 -13.63 16.87
N ILE A 125 -2.23 -12.54 16.13
CA ILE A 125 -3.47 -12.45 15.33
C ILE A 125 -3.35 -13.33 14.09
N GLU A 126 -2.39 -13.09 13.20
CA GLU A 126 -2.25 -13.85 11.95
C GLU A 126 -1.96 -15.34 12.23
N GLU A 127 -1.22 -15.65 13.31
CA GLU A 127 -0.99 -17.04 13.77
C GLU A 127 -2.29 -17.72 14.19
N LYS A 128 -3.09 -17.05 15.02
CA LYS A 128 -4.38 -17.57 15.51
C LYS A 128 -5.33 -17.97 14.37
N PHE A 129 -5.31 -17.22 13.26
CA PHE A 129 -6.18 -17.47 12.11
C PHE A 129 -5.54 -18.35 11.04
N GLY A 130 -4.28 -18.76 11.23
CA GLY A 130 -3.57 -19.70 10.36
C GLY A 130 -2.86 -19.02 9.17
N PHE A 131 -2.71 -17.71 9.19
CA PHE A 131 -2.06 -16.96 8.10
C PHE A 131 -0.56 -16.85 8.24
N ASN A 132 -0.04 -16.77 9.48
CA ASN A 132 1.39 -16.58 9.71
C ASN A 132 2.20 -17.85 9.38
N LYS A 133 3.24 -17.67 8.58
CA LYS A 133 4.31 -18.64 8.33
C LYS A 133 5.69 -18.04 8.61
N THR A 134 5.72 -16.75 8.98
CA THR A 134 6.95 -16.03 9.29
C THR A 134 7.55 -16.53 10.58
N THR A 135 8.85 -16.84 10.58
CA THR A 135 9.61 -17.09 11.81
C THR A 135 10.04 -15.77 12.45
N LYS A 136 10.29 -15.79 13.78
CA LYS A 136 10.82 -14.60 14.47
C LYS A 136 12.11 -14.08 13.83
N LYS A 137 13.01 -14.98 13.40
CA LYS A 137 14.25 -14.62 12.70
C LYS A 137 13.96 -13.86 11.39
N ILE A 138 13.04 -14.36 10.57
CA ILE A 138 12.66 -13.70 9.31
C ILE A 138 12.04 -12.33 9.61
N PHE A 139 11.16 -12.23 10.59
CA PHE A 139 10.52 -10.98 11.00
C PHE A 139 11.55 -9.88 11.32
N PHE A 140 12.53 -10.16 12.19
CA PHE A 140 13.54 -9.17 12.56
C PHE A 140 14.54 -8.89 11.43
N LEU A 141 14.90 -9.90 10.63
CA LEU A 141 15.75 -9.69 9.44
C LEU A 141 15.06 -8.81 8.40
N ASP A 142 13.75 -8.99 8.20
CA ASP A 142 12.98 -8.17 7.27
C ASP A 142 12.86 -6.71 7.77
N LYS A 143 12.73 -6.50 9.10
CA LYS A 143 12.80 -5.16 9.70
C LYS A 143 14.15 -4.49 9.45
N LEU A 144 15.25 -5.21 9.70
CA LEU A 144 16.60 -4.68 9.45
C LEU A 144 16.82 -4.32 7.97
N LYS A 145 16.42 -5.21 7.06
CA LYS A 145 16.47 -4.92 5.60
C LYS A 145 15.63 -3.70 5.24
N GLY A 146 14.44 -3.58 5.82
CA GLY A 146 13.56 -2.41 5.63
C GLY A 146 14.24 -1.11 6.08
N TRP A 147 14.86 -1.08 7.25
CA TRP A 147 15.61 0.09 7.72
C TRP A 147 16.81 0.44 6.83
N LEU A 148 17.56 -0.58 6.38
CA LEU A 148 18.67 -0.35 5.44
C LEU A 148 18.18 0.21 4.10
N MET A 149 17.10 -0.33 3.55
CA MET A 149 16.50 0.20 2.31
C MET A 149 15.97 1.63 2.51
N MET A 150 15.31 1.91 3.63
CA MET A 150 14.86 3.25 3.98
C MET A 150 16.02 4.23 4.07
N ALA A 151 17.12 3.85 4.72
CA ALA A 151 18.31 4.70 4.83
C ALA A 151 18.97 4.93 3.47
N LEU A 152 19.15 3.89 2.66
CA LEU A 152 19.84 3.99 1.36
C LEU A 152 18.97 4.68 0.30
N ILE A 153 17.74 4.23 0.11
CA ILE A 153 16.85 4.74 -0.94
C ILE A 153 16.16 6.02 -0.47
N GLY A 154 15.47 5.97 0.66
CA GLY A 154 14.74 7.12 1.21
C GLY A 154 15.70 8.25 1.61
N GLY A 155 16.77 7.92 2.33
CA GLY A 155 17.81 8.89 2.70
C GLY A 155 18.53 9.48 1.48
N GLY A 156 18.88 8.65 0.49
CA GLY A 156 19.48 9.12 -0.77
C GLY A 156 18.56 10.06 -1.56
N MET A 157 17.28 9.74 -1.65
CA MET A 157 16.26 10.60 -2.30
C MET A 157 16.09 11.92 -1.55
N LEU A 158 15.97 11.88 -0.22
CA LEU A 158 15.87 13.09 0.60
C LEU A 158 17.09 13.98 0.45
N ALA A 159 18.29 13.39 0.50
CA ALA A 159 19.54 14.13 0.32
C ALA A 159 19.61 14.81 -1.06
N ALA A 160 19.21 14.11 -2.13
CA ALA A 160 19.19 14.68 -3.47
C ALA A 160 18.15 15.80 -3.61
N ILE A 161 16.95 15.65 -3.05
CA ILE A 161 15.90 16.69 -3.05
C ILE A 161 16.39 17.93 -2.29
N MET A 162 17.01 17.75 -1.14
CA MET A 162 17.59 18.86 -0.38
C MET A 162 18.77 19.51 -1.09
N GLY A 163 19.59 18.73 -1.80
CA GLY A 163 20.64 19.27 -2.66
C GLY A 163 20.05 20.18 -3.75
N PHE A 164 18.99 19.76 -4.42
CA PHE A 164 18.28 20.63 -5.37
C PHE A 164 17.69 21.87 -4.71
N TYR A 165 17.10 21.71 -3.52
CA TYR A 165 16.58 22.86 -2.76
C TYR A 165 17.66 23.90 -2.45
N GLN A 166 18.87 23.47 -2.03
CA GLN A 166 20.00 24.37 -1.76
C GLN A 166 20.54 25.05 -3.03
N LEU A 167 20.56 24.32 -4.16
CA LEU A 167 21.13 24.82 -5.41
C LEU A 167 20.17 25.72 -6.20
N THR A 168 18.87 25.45 -6.17
CA THR A 168 17.90 26.08 -7.07
C THR A 168 16.78 26.85 -6.35
N GLY A 169 16.81 26.87 -5.02
CA GLY A 169 15.82 27.58 -4.19
C GLY A 169 14.38 27.18 -4.54
N PRO A 170 13.47 28.13 -4.81
CA PRO A 170 12.06 27.85 -5.07
C PRO A 170 11.79 26.92 -6.26
N HIS A 171 12.75 26.75 -7.16
CA HIS A 171 12.60 25.90 -8.36
C HIS A 171 13.00 24.44 -8.12
N PHE A 172 13.40 24.07 -6.90
CA PHE A 172 13.84 22.71 -6.57
C PHE A 172 12.80 21.64 -6.93
N TRP A 173 11.52 21.98 -6.88
CA TRP A 173 10.42 21.04 -7.13
C TRP A 173 10.47 20.42 -8.53
N VAL A 174 10.94 21.16 -9.54
CA VAL A 174 11.07 20.66 -10.92
C VAL A 174 12.12 19.54 -10.97
N TYR A 175 13.28 19.77 -10.36
CA TYR A 175 14.38 18.79 -10.31
C TYR A 175 14.03 17.60 -9.43
N ALA A 176 13.40 17.86 -8.28
CA ALA A 176 12.88 16.82 -7.39
C ALA A 176 11.82 15.95 -8.09
N TRP A 177 10.90 16.59 -8.83
CA TRP A 177 9.90 15.88 -9.63
C TRP A 177 10.54 15.02 -10.71
N GLY A 178 11.51 15.56 -11.46
CA GLY A 178 12.26 14.81 -12.46
C GLY A 178 12.98 13.59 -11.85
N LEU A 179 13.64 13.76 -10.71
CA LEU A 179 14.29 12.67 -9.98
C LEU A 179 13.29 11.59 -9.54
N VAL A 180 12.18 12.00 -8.89
CA VAL A 180 11.15 11.07 -8.43
C VAL A 180 10.47 10.39 -9.61
N ALA A 181 10.25 11.09 -10.73
CA ALA A 181 9.67 10.51 -11.94
C ALA A 181 10.57 9.42 -12.53
N ILE A 182 11.87 9.70 -12.69
CA ILE A 182 12.86 8.73 -13.17
C ILE A 182 12.91 7.52 -12.22
N PHE A 183 12.98 7.77 -10.92
CA PHE A 183 12.99 6.72 -9.91
C PHE A 183 11.71 5.87 -9.94
N THR A 184 10.54 6.49 -10.08
CA THR A 184 9.25 5.79 -10.16
C THR A 184 9.18 4.89 -11.39
N ILE A 185 9.58 5.40 -12.56
CA ILE A 185 9.65 4.60 -13.79
C ILE A 185 10.64 3.45 -13.63
N PHE A 186 11.82 3.72 -13.10
CA PHE A 186 12.84 2.70 -12.82
C PHE A 186 12.31 1.61 -11.89
N MET A 187 11.66 1.98 -10.79
CA MET A 187 11.08 1.01 -9.86
C MET A 187 9.93 0.21 -10.48
N ASN A 188 9.07 0.82 -11.29
CA ASN A 188 8.03 0.08 -12.02
C ASN A 188 8.60 -0.99 -12.97
N LEU A 189 9.75 -0.73 -13.58
CA LEU A 189 10.42 -1.67 -14.48
C LEU A 189 11.18 -2.76 -13.71
N PHE A 190 11.89 -2.40 -12.66
CA PHE A 190 12.91 -3.26 -12.07
C PHE A 190 12.60 -3.74 -10.64
N TYR A 191 11.51 -3.31 -10.01
CA TYR A 191 11.14 -3.70 -8.64
C TYR A 191 11.15 -5.21 -8.44
N SER A 192 10.46 -5.94 -9.31
CA SER A 192 10.38 -7.40 -9.23
C SER A 192 11.74 -8.10 -9.43
N ARG A 193 12.68 -7.46 -10.12
CA ARG A 193 14.01 -7.99 -10.38
C ARG A 193 15.03 -7.62 -9.31
N LEU A 194 14.92 -6.44 -8.70
CA LEU A 194 15.93 -5.90 -7.79
C LEU A 194 15.51 -5.99 -6.32
N VAL A 195 14.25 -5.65 -6.01
CA VAL A 195 13.77 -5.55 -4.63
C VAL A 195 13.20 -6.87 -4.13
N VAL A 196 12.34 -7.51 -4.90
CA VAL A 196 11.70 -8.76 -4.48
C VAL A 196 12.71 -9.85 -4.09
N PRO A 197 13.83 -10.08 -4.82
CA PRO A 197 14.81 -11.11 -4.45
C PRO A 197 15.53 -10.87 -3.12
N LEU A 198 15.52 -9.64 -2.59
CA LEU A 198 16.06 -9.36 -1.26
C LEU A 198 15.24 -10.01 -0.14
N PHE A 199 13.97 -10.26 -0.39
CA PHE A 199 13.03 -10.80 0.60
C PHE A 199 12.59 -12.22 0.27
N ASN A 200 12.32 -12.52 -0.99
CA ASN A 200 11.73 -13.76 -1.47
C ASN A 200 12.56 -14.39 -2.59
N LYS A 201 12.60 -15.72 -2.63
CA LYS A 201 13.16 -16.45 -3.75
C LYS A 201 12.18 -16.39 -4.94
N GLN A 202 12.69 -16.09 -6.13
CA GLN A 202 11.96 -16.19 -7.39
C GLN A 202 12.59 -17.28 -8.25
N THR A 203 11.74 -18.17 -8.79
CA THR A 203 12.16 -19.21 -9.75
C THR A 203 11.28 -19.15 -10.99
N PRO A 204 11.79 -19.45 -12.18
CA PRO A 204 10.92 -19.63 -13.36
C PRO A 204 9.85 -20.69 -13.07
N LEU A 205 8.64 -20.50 -13.62
CA LEU A 205 7.61 -21.54 -13.56
C LEU A 205 8.10 -22.78 -14.34
N GLU A 206 8.02 -23.94 -13.70
CA GLU A 206 8.43 -25.20 -14.27
C GLU A 206 7.61 -25.55 -15.53
N GLU A 207 8.24 -26.31 -16.45
CA GLU A 207 7.54 -26.84 -17.61
C GLU A 207 6.40 -27.76 -17.17
N GLY A 208 5.20 -27.58 -17.78
CA GLY A 208 4.04 -28.37 -17.40
C GLY A 208 2.74 -27.83 -18.00
N SER A 209 1.65 -28.43 -17.59
CA SER A 209 0.30 -28.10 -18.07
C SER A 209 -0.06 -26.63 -17.82
N LEU A 210 0.18 -26.13 -16.61
CA LEU A 210 -0.11 -24.75 -16.23
C LEU A 210 0.63 -23.75 -17.12
N LYS A 211 1.97 -23.95 -17.31
CA LYS A 211 2.77 -23.06 -18.15
C LYS A 211 2.27 -23.06 -19.59
N SER A 212 1.99 -24.26 -20.14
CA SER A 212 1.45 -24.40 -21.49
C SER A 212 0.11 -23.69 -21.69
N LYS A 213 -0.80 -23.78 -20.70
CA LYS A 213 -2.09 -23.09 -20.74
C LYS A 213 -1.94 -21.57 -20.68
N ILE A 214 -1.04 -21.07 -19.82
CA ILE A 214 -0.76 -19.64 -19.70
C ILE A 214 -0.18 -19.10 -21.02
N GLU A 215 0.79 -19.81 -21.62
CA GLU A 215 1.41 -19.41 -22.89
C GLU A 215 0.40 -19.48 -24.06
N ALA A 216 -0.44 -20.50 -24.11
CA ALA A 216 -1.51 -20.61 -25.10
C ALA A 216 -2.50 -19.45 -25.00
N TYR A 217 -2.94 -19.11 -23.78
CA TYR A 217 -3.82 -17.95 -23.57
C TYR A 217 -3.14 -16.64 -23.99
N ALA A 218 -1.90 -16.41 -23.53
CA ALA A 218 -1.15 -15.19 -23.85
C ALA A 218 -0.98 -15.02 -25.38
N LYS A 219 -0.64 -16.11 -26.09
CA LYS A 219 -0.55 -16.14 -27.54
C LYS A 219 -1.88 -15.79 -28.21
N ASN A 220 -2.99 -16.37 -27.73
CA ASN A 220 -4.33 -16.15 -28.28
C ASN A 220 -4.75 -14.68 -28.24
N VAL A 221 -4.41 -13.96 -27.14
CA VAL A 221 -4.75 -12.54 -26.98
C VAL A 221 -3.66 -11.59 -27.47
N GLY A 222 -2.64 -12.10 -28.17
CA GLY A 222 -1.52 -11.31 -28.66
C GLY A 222 -0.77 -10.59 -27.52
N PHE A 223 -0.54 -11.30 -26.43
CA PHE A 223 0.21 -10.81 -25.29
C PHE A 223 1.56 -11.52 -25.23
N GLU A 224 2.64 -10.81 -25.60
CA GLU A 224 3.99 -11.34 -25.51
C GLU A 224 4.38 -11.50 -24.05
N LEU A 225 4.35 -12.73 -23.56
CA LEU A 225 4.77 -13.09 -22.20
C LEU A 225 6.18 -13.67 -22.27
N GLN A 226 7.17 -12.95 -21.73
CA GLN A 226 8.56 -13.42 -21.80
C GLN A 226 8.92 -14.37 -20.66
N ASN A 227 8.39 -14.12 -19.45
CA ASN A 227 8.78 -14.91 -18.29
C ASN A 227 7.63 -15.00 -17.27
N ILE A 228 7.42 -16.20 -16.78
CA ILE A 228 6.52 -16.48 -15.65
C ILE A 228 7.40 -16.93 -14.50
N PHE A 229 7.26 -16.25 -13.36
CA PHE A 229 8.01 -16.55 -12.15
C PHE A 229 7.07 -17.03 -11.03
N VAL A 230 7.59 -17.91 -10.20
CA VAL A 230 6.98 -18.31 -8.94
C VAL A 230 7.80 -17.72 -7.81
N ILE A 231 7.10 -17.12 -6.82
CA ILE A 231 7.68 -16.55 -5.62
C ILE A 231 7.29 -17.39 -4.40
N ASP A 232 8.22 -17.60 -3.47
CA ASP A 232 8.04 -18.35 -2.23
C ASP A 232 7.24 -17.54 -1.18
N GLY A 233 5.99 -17.17 -1.52
CA GLY A 233 5.10 -16.41 -0.63
C GLY A 233 4.75 -17.18 0.64
N SER A 234 4.63 -18.52 0.54
CA SER A 234 4.38 -19.43 1.65
C SER A 234 5.40 -19.35 2.80
N LYS A 235 6.58 -18.80 2.55
CA LYS A 235 7.60 -18.52 3.57
C LYS A 235 7.11 -17.54 4.66
N ARG A 236 6.15 -16.67 4.34
CA ARG A 236 5.64 -15.63 5.26
C ARG A 236 4.16 -15.73 5.55
N SER A 237 3.36 -16.12 4.56
CA SER A 237 1.92 -16.14 4.70
C SER A 237 1.29 -17.24 3.84
N THR A 238 0.12 -17.71 4.26
CA THR A 238 -0.71 -18.58 3.42
C THR A 238 -1.56 -17.79 2.43
N LYS A 239 -1.61 -16.46 2.51
CA LYS A 239 -2.42 -15.64 1.61
C LYS A 239 -1.87 -15.70 0.18
N ALA A 240 -2.75 -16.03 -0.76
CA ALA A 240 -2.42 -16.13 -2.17
C ALA A 240 -2.37 -14.74 -2.84
N ASN A 241 -1.50 -14.60 -3.83
CA ASN A 241 -1.41 -13.39 -4.66
C ASN A 241 -0.79 -13.70 -6.03
N ALA A 242 -1.05 -12.83 -7.00
CA ALA A 242 -0.35 -12.75 -8.27
C ALA A 242 -0.22 -11.28 -8.66
N TYR A 243 0.81 -10.93 -9.41
CA TYR A 243 0.94 -9.59 -9.95
C TYR A 243 1.69 -9.57 -11.27
N PHE A 244 1.36 -8.56 -12.06
CA PHE A 244 2.05 -8.24 -13.30
C PHE A 244 3.02 -7.06 -13.05
N SER A 245 4.21 -7.12 -13.63
CA SER A 245 5.21 -6.05 -13.54
C SER A 245 5.92 -5.82 -14.87
N GLY A 246 6.43 -4.61 -15.06
CA GLY A 246 7.19 -4.21 -16.22
C GLY A 246 6.36 -3.73 -17.42
N PHE A 247 7.05 -3.11 -18.38
CA PHE A 247 6.49 -2.56 -19.62
C PHE A 247 7.28 -3.06 -20.84
N GLY A 248 6.66 -3.00 -22.02
CA GLY A 248 7.33 -3.33 -23.27
C GLY A 248 7.85 -4.76 -23.28
N ARG A 249 9.17 -4.93 -23.40
CA ARG A 249 9.84 -6.24 -23.44
C ARG A 249 10.12 -6.83 -22.05
N GLU A 250 10.01 -6.07 -20.96
CA GLU A 250 10.28 -6.51 -19.57
C GLU A 250 9.00 -7.00 -18.84
N LYS A 251 8.01 -7.49 -19.59
CA LYS A 251 6.75 -7.99 -19.00
C LYS A 251 6.99 -9.28 -18.23
N ARG A 252 6.54 -9.30 -16.99
CA ARG A 252 6.63 -10.45 -16.09
C ARG A 252 5.31 -10.72 -15.39
N VAL A 253 4.95 -11.99 -15.33
CA VAL A 253 3.92 -12.49 -14.43
C VAL A 253 4.63 -13.15 -13.26
N THR A 254 4.23 -12.79 -12.04
CA THR A 254 4.74 -13.41 -10.82
C THR A 254 3.56 -14.02 -10.08
N LEU A 255 3.59 -15.33 -9.95
CA LEU A 255 2.60 -16.12 -9.23
C LEU A 255 3.18 -16.48 -7.85
N TYR A 256 2.38 -16.38 -6.80
CA TYR A 256 2.76 -16.90 -5.50
C TYR A 256 2.57 -18.42 -5.49
N ASP A 257 3.48 -19.16 -4.85
CA ASP A 257 3.34 -20.59 -4.64
C ASP A 257 2.03 -20.96 -3.93
N THR A 258 1.57 -20.10 -3.01
CA THR A 258 0.27 -20.21 -2.37
C THR A 258 -0.90 -20.11 -3.34
N LEU A 259 -0.82 -19.26 -4.39
CA LEU A 259 -1.85 -19.17 -5.41
C LEU A 259 -1.93 -20.45 -6.26
N ILE A 260 -0.78 -20.98 -6.64
CA ILE A 260 -0.69 -22.21 -7.45
C ILE A 260 -1.25 -23.40 -6.67
N ASN A 261 -1.05 -23.42 -5.35
CA ASN A 261 -1.57 -24.49 -4.49
C ASN A 261 -3.08 -24.37 -4.19
N ASP A 262 -3.63 -23.16 -4.24
CA ASP A 262 -5.02 -22.89 -3.86
C ASP A 262 -6.01 -22.98 -5.02
N LEU A 263 -5.54 -22.76 -6.25
CA LEU A 263 -6.36 -22.62 -7.45
C LEU A 263 -6.09 -23.74 -8.47
N GLU A 264 -7.12 -24.10 -9.20
CA GLU A 264 -7.00 -24.94 -10.39
C GLU A 264 -6.33 -24.17 -11.54
N GLU A 265 -5.73 -24.86 -12.51
CA GLU A 265 -5.02 -24.25 -13.62
C GLU A 265 -5.90 -23.28 -14.43
N GLU A 266 -7.16 -23.63 -14.69
CA GLU A 266 -8.14 -22.78 -15.38
C GLU A 266 -8.44 -21.50 -14.59
N GLU A 267 -8.48 -21.58 -13.27
CA GLU A 267 -8.69 -20.45 -12.39
C GLU A 267 -7.48 -19.52 -12.39
N ILE A 268 -6.26 -20.08 -12.41
CA ILE A 268 -5.02 -19.29 -12.52
C ILE A 268 -4.96 -18.57 -13.87
N VAL A 269 -5.33 -19.25 -14.96
CA VAL A 269 -5.40 -18.61 -16.28
C VAL A 269 -6.44 -17.51 -16.33
N ALA A 270 -7.60 -17.67 -15.64
CA ALA A 270 -8.61 -16.63 -15.55
C ALA A 270 -8.14 -15.40 -14.75
N VAL A 271 -7.41 -15.61 -13.66
CA VAL A 271 -6.75 -14.52 -12.91
C VAL A 271 -5.72 -13.83 -13.81
N LEU A 272 -4.91 -14.58 -14.55
CA LEU A 272 -3.99 -13.98 -15.50
C LEU A 272 -4.72 -13.19 -16.60
N ALA A 273 -5.87 -13.69 -17.09
CA ALA A 273 -6.68 -12.97 -18.09
C ALA A 273 -7.16 -11.61 -17.56
N HIS A 274 -7.52 -11.55 -16.28
CA HIS A 274 -7.84 -10.30 -15.59
C HIS A 274 -6.63 -9.33 -15.54
N GLU A 275 -5.44 -9.84 -15.18
CA GLU A 275 -4.20 -9.03 -15.16
C GLU A 275 -3.82 -8.52 -16.56
N VAL A 276 -3.97 -9.37 -17.58
CA VAL A 276 -3.78 -8.96 -18.99
C VAL A 276 -4.82 -7.91 -19.40
N GLY A 277 -6.03 -7.97 -18.84
CA GLY A 277 -7.07 -6.94 -19.01
C GLY A 277 -6.59 -5.57 -18.54
N HIS A 278 -5.98 -5.48 -17.36
CA HIS A 278 -5.36 -4.23 -16.87
C HIS A 278 -4.31 -3.69 -17.82
N TYR A 279 -3.46 -4.56 -18.35
CA TYR A 279 -2.43 -4.17 -19.31
C TYR A 279 -3.03 -3.69 -20.65
N LYS A 280 -3.92 -4.46 -21.26
CA LYS A 280 -4.54 -4.15 -22.57
C LYS A 280 -5.39 -2.89 -22.52
N ARG A 281 -6.05 -2.61 -21.39
CA ARG A 281 -6.82 -1.39 -21.16
C ARG A 281 -5.94 -0.20 -20.71
N LYS A 282 -4.60 -0.39 -20.63
CA LYS A 282 -3.62 0.64 -20.26
C LYS A 282 -3.81 1.24 -18.86
N HIS A 283 -4.45 0.51 -17.93
CA HIS A 283 -4.68 0.99 -16.57
C HIS A 283 -3.36 1.29 -15.85
N ILE A 284 -2.31 0.48 -16.09
CA ILE A 284 -0.97 0.68 -15.52
C ILE A 284 -0.38 2.01 -16.00
N VAL A 285 -0.53 2.33 -17.30
CA VAL A 285 -0.03 3.59 -17.89
C VAL A 285 -0.79 4.77 -17.32
N PHE A 286 -2.12 4.67 -17.21
CA PHE A 286 -2.94 5.71 -16.59
C PHE A 286 -2.51 5.97 -15.15
N ASN A 287 -2.37 4.92 -14.33
CA ASN A 287 -1.95 5.05 -12.94
C ASN A 287 -0.55 5.67 -12.81
N LEU A 288 0.38 5.30 -13.69
CA LEU A 288 1.71 5.90 -13.73
C LEU A 288 1.66 7.39 -14.04
N ILE A 289 0.94 7.80 -15.08
CA ILE A 289 0.81 9.21 -15.46
C ILE A 289 0.12 9.99 -14.34
N ALA A 290 -0.99 9.48 -13.79
CA ALA A 290 -1.69 10.12 -12.68
C ALA A 290 -0.77 10.29 -11.45
N SER A 291 -0.01 9.26 -11.09
CA SER A 291 0.96 9.32 -9.99
C SER A 291 2.05 10.39 -10.24
N LEU A 292 2.60 10.45 -11.45
CA LEU A 292 3.62 11.44 -11.80
C LEU A 292 3.08 12.88 -11.73
N LEU A 293 1.87 13.12 -12.26
CA LEU A 293 1.23 14.43 -12.21
C LEU A 293 0.91 14.86 -10.78
N LEU A 294 0.36 13.95 -9.97
CA LEU A 294 0.07 14.23 -8.56
C LEU A 294 1.33 14.48 -7.75
N THR A 295 2.40 13.73 -7.99
CA THR A 295 3.70 13.98 -7.35
C THR A 295 4.25 15.35 -7.72
N GLY A 296 4.19 15.72 -9.01
CA GLY A 296 4.60 17.04 -9.46
C GLY A 296 3.79 18.17 -8.80
N LEU A 297 2.45 18.01 -8.74
CA LEU A 297 1.58 18.96 -8.05
C LEU A 297 1.92 19.06 -6.55
N THR A 298 2.12 17.92 -5.87
CA THR A 298 2.49 17.91 -4.44
C THR A 298 3.82 18.63 -4.20
N LEU A 299 4.84 18.36 -5.02
CA LEU A 299 6.15 19.01 -4.90
C LEU A 299 6.09 20.50 -5.25
N TYR A 300 5.26 20.88 -6.22
CA TYR A 300 5.00 22.29 -6.53
C TYR A 300 4.35 23.00 -5.33
N ILE A 301 3.28 22.42 -4.76
CA ILE A 301 2.64 22.99 -3.57
C ILE A 301 3.63 23.05 -2.39
N LEU A 302 4.40 21.98 -2.15
CA LEU A 302 5.46 22.00 -1.14
C LEU A 302 6.42 23.17 -1.34
N SER A 303 6.81 23.47 -2.59
CA SER A 303 7.74 24.57 -2.88
C SER A 303 7.21 25.96 -2.50
N LEU A 304 5.90 26.12 -2.44
CA LEU A 304 5.27 27.38 -2.01
C LEU A 304 5.29 27.55 -0.49
N PHE A 305 5.36 26.46 0.26
CA PHE A 305 5.22 26.46 1.72
C PHE A 305 6.53 26.18 2.47
N VAL A 306 7.50 25.49 1.86
CA VAL A 306 8.71 25.03 2.54
C VAL A 306 9.58 26.16 3.09
N ASN A 307 9.50 27.35 2.48
CA ASN A 307 10.22 28.55 2.92
C ASN A 307 9.43 29.41 3.92
N ASN A 308 8.17 29.04 4.22
CA ASN A 308 7.38 29.76 5.19
C ASN A 308 7.71 29.24 6.62
N PRO A 309 8.31 30.08 7.50
CA PRO A 309 8.69 29.66 8.85
C PRO A 309 7.50 29.18 9.69
N GLU A 310 6.31 29.70 9.43
CA GLU A 310 5.08 29.32 10.14
C GLU A 310 4.77 27.81 10.03
N VAL A 311 5.17 27.17 8.94
CA VAL A 311 4.97 25.73 8.76
C VAL A 311 5.86 24.92 9.70
N SER A 312 7.11 25.35 9.93
CA SER A 312 7.99 24.74 10.94
C SER A 312 7.49 25.02 12.36
N TYR A 313 7.07 26.26 12.63
CA TYR A 313 6.51 26.63 13.93
C TYR A 313 5.20 25.91 14.26
N ALA A 314 4.46 25.50 13.24
CA ALA A 314 3.22 24.75 13.40
C ALA A 314 3.40 23.34 13.98
N ILE A 315 4.59 22.77 13.92
CA ILE A 315 4.93 21.51 14.60
C ILE A 315 5.75 21.71 15.89
N GLY A 316 5.86 22.96 16.35
CA GLY A 316 6.54 23.33 17.59
C GLY A 316 8.06 23.52 17.46
N VAL A 317 8.64 23.49 16.25
CA VAL A 317 10.08 23.71 16.03
C VAL A 317 10.37 25.20 16.01
N SER A 318 11.35 25.64 16.81
CA SER A 318 11.67 27.06 17.01
C SER A 318 12.52 27.67 15.87
N GLN A 319 13.28 26.86 15.16
CA GLN A 319 14.10 27.28 14.03
C GLN A 319 13.56 26.69 12.73
N ALA A 320 13.13 27.56 11.82
CA ALA A 320 12.63 27.12 10.51
C ALA A 320 13.68 26.27 9.78
N SER A 321 13.24 25.13 9.27
CA SER A 321 14.09 24.18 8.57
C SER A 321 13.31 23.41 7.51
N PHE A 322 13.99 22.92 6.47
CA PHE A 322 13.36 22.10 5.44
C PHE A 322 12.67 20.85 6.01
N HIS A 323 13.33 20.14 6.92
CA HIS A 323 12.81 18.91 7.50
C HIS A 323 11.58 19.16 8.39
N ALA A 324 11.58 20.23 9.19
CA ALA A 324 10.42 20.60 9.99
C ALA A 324 9.25 21.05 9.09
N ALA A 325 9.53 21.89 8.09
CA ALA A 325 8.52 22.32 7.13
C ALA A 325 7.91 21.13 6.34
N LEU A 326 8.71 20.11 6.01
CA LEU A 326 8.22 18.92 5.31
C LEU A 326 7.21 18.11 6.15
N ILE A 327 7.43 17.97 7.47
CA ILE A 327 6.45 17.34 8.38
C ILE A 327 5.18 18.19 8.50
N GLY A 328 5.33 19.50 8.80
CA GLY A 328 4.19 20.39 8.90
C GLY A 328 3.34 20.43 7.62
N PHE A 329 4.01 20.53 6.47
CA PHE A 329 3.36 20.44 5.16
C PHE A 329 2.63 19.10 4.97
N GLY A 330 3.27 17.99 5.31
CA GLY A 330 2.67 16.66 5.14
C GLY A 330 1.33 16.53 5.87
N ILE A 331 1.25 17.04 7.12
CA ILE A 331 0.00 17.01 7.89
C ILE A 331 -1.03 17.99 7.30
N LEU A 332 -0.62 19.21 6.97
CA LEU A 332 -1.54 20.22 6.40
C LEU A 332 -2.07 19.82 5.01
N TYR A 333 -1.29 19.08 4.23
CA TYR A 333 -1.65 18.58 2.90
C TYR A 333 -2.49 17.31 2.93
N SER A 334 -2.50 16.57 4.05
CA SER A 334 -3.17 15.26 4.14
C SER A 334 -4.66 15.30 3.75
N PRO A 335 -5.51 16.32 4.05
CA PRO A 335 -6.89 16.35 3.59
C PRO A 335 -7.03 16.38 2.05
N ILE A 336 -6.10 17.04 1.36
CA ILE A 336 -6.08 17.08 -0.11
C ILE A 336 -5.71 15.69 -0.65
N SER A 337 -4.74 15.02 -0.01
CA SER A 337 -4.35 13.65 -0.35
C SER A 337 -5.50 12.67 -0.17
N GLU A 338 -6.29 12.78 0.90
CA GLU A 338 -7.49 11.96 1.13
C GLU A 338 -8.53 12.13 0.02
N ILE A 339 -8.87 13.37 -0.33
CA ILE A 339 -9.81 13.66 -1.42
C ILE A 339 -9.31 13.06 -2.76
N THR A 340 -8.02 13.20 -3.03
CA THR A 340 -7.39 12.61 -4.22
C THR A 340 -7.48 11.08 -4.20
N GLY A 341 -7.26 10.47 -3.04
CA GLY A 341 -7.41 9.03 -2.82
C GLY A 341 -8.82 8.53 -3.13
N LEU A 342 -9.87 9.26 -2.72
CA LEU A 342 -11.26 8.92 -3.04
C LEU A 342 -11.51 8.83 -4.55
N ILE A 343 -10.97 9.81 -5.30
CA ILE A 343 -11.11 9.85 -6.77
C ILE A 343 -10.38 8.66 -7.40
N LEU A 344 -9.15 8.38 -6.96
CA LEU A 344 -8.36 7.26 -7.46
C LEU A 344 -8.99 5.91 -7.12
N ASN A 345 -9.53 5.72 -5.92
CA ASN A 345 -10.23 4.49 -5.53
C ASN A 345 -11.48 4.25 -6.39
N ARG A 346 -12.24 5.30 -6.70
CA ARG A 346 -13.39 5.19 -7.61
C ARG A 346 -12.97 4.75 -9.02
N LEU A 347 -11.89 5.34 -9.54
CA LEU A 347 -11.34 4.97 -10.86
C LEU A 347 -10.79 3.54 -10.86
N SER A 348 -10.08 3.14 -9.80
CA SER A 348 -9.56 1.79 -9.64
C SER A 348 -10.69 0.76 -9.68
N ARG A 349 -11.79 0.96 -8.93
CA ARG A 349 -12.96 0.08 -9.00
C ARG A 349 -13.57 -0.03 -10.39
N LYS A 350 -13.56 1.06 -11.17
CA LYS A 350 -14.00 1.01 -12.57
C LYS A 350 -13.05 0.17 -13.43
N PHE A 351 -11.75 0.29 -13.20
CA PHE A 351 -10.74 -0.48 -13.91
C PHE A 351 -10.84 -1.98 -13.62
N GLU A 352 -11.20 -2.35 -12.38
CA GLU A 352 -11.46 -3.73 -12.01
C GLU A 352 -12.60 -4.36 -12.84
N TYR A 353 -13.73 -3.67 -12.97
CA TYR A 353 -14.81 -4.15 -13.83
C TYR A 353 -14.39 -4.28 -15.28
N GLN A 354 -13.60 -3.36 -15.81
CA GLN A 354 -13.07 -3.45 -17.16
C GLN A 354 -12.11 -4.62 -17.37
N ALA A 355 -11.32 -4.96 -16.35
CA ALA A 355 -10.43 -6.11 -16.38
C ALA A 355 -11.22 -7.43 -16.25
N ASP A 356 -12.26 -7.46 -15.39
CA ASP A 356 -13.19 -8.59 -15.29
C ASP A 356 -13.92 -8.86 -16.62
N ASP A 357 -14.44 -7.81 -17.26
CA ASP A 357 -15.11 -7.90 -18.55
C ASP A 357 -14.15 -8.40 -19.65
N TYR A 358 -12.88 -7.95 -19.61
CA TYR A 358 -11.86 -8.43 -20.53
C TYR A 358 -11.56 -9.92 -20.32
N ALA A 359 -11.38 -10.36 -19.08
CA ALA A 359 -11.15 -11.77 -18.75
C ALA A 359 -12.33 -12.66 -19.19
N LYS A 360 -13.57 -12.21 -18.91
CA LYS A 360 -14.78 -12.88 -19.36
C LYS A 360 -14.85 -13.04 -20.88
N ALA A 361 -14.53 -11.96 -21.61
CA ALA A 361 -14.61 -11.95 -23.09
C ALA A 361 -13.50 -12.74 -23.78
N THR A 362 -12.31 -12.84 -23.16
CA THR A 362 -11.11 -13.46 -23.78
C THR A 362 -10.79 -14.85 -23.27
N TYR A 363 -11.36 -15.23 -22.12
CA TYR A 363 -11.19 -16.55 -21.53
C TYR A 363 -12.54 -17.14 -21.09
N ALA A 364 -12.94 -16.93 -19.83
CA ALA A 364 -14.23 -17.40 -19.32
C ALA A 364 -14.60 -16.72 -18.00
N ALA A 365 -15.90 -16.47 -17.77
CA ALA A 365 -16.38 -15.90 -16.52
C ALA A 365 -16.32 -16.87 -15.33
N LEU A 366 -16.68 -18.14 -15.54
CA LEU A 366 -16.83 -19.11 -14.46
C LEU A 366 -15.53 -19.38 -13.70
N PRO A 367 -14.38 -19.67 -14.35
CA PRO A 367 -13.11 -19.85 -13.64
C PRO A 367 -12.66 -18.59 -12.87
N LEU A 368 -12.96 -17.38 -13.38
CA LEU A 368 -12.68 -16.16 -12.63
C LEU A 368 -13.59 -16.00 -11.41
N ILE A 369 -14.88 -16.33 -11.52
CA ILE A 369 -15.82 -16.31 -10.39
C ILE A 369 -15.37 -17.29 -9.31
N THR A 370 -15.01 -18.51 -9.68
CA THR A 370 -14.57 -19.53 -8.72
C THR A 370 -13.24 -19.16 -8.05
N SER A 371 -12.29 -18.62 -8.80
CA SER A 371 -11.02 -18.12 -8.24
C SER A 371 -11.26 -17.00 -7.22
N LEU A 372 -12.07 -16.00 -7.57
CA LEU A 372 -12.40 -14.88 -6.68
C LEU A 372 -13.08 -15.37 -5.38
N LYS A 373 -13.97 -16.36 -5.46
CA LYS A 373 -14.61 -16.99 -4.31
C LYS A 373 -13.58 -17.70 -3.43
N LYS A 374 -12.73 -18.56 -4.00
CA LYS A 374 -11.67 -19.27 -3.27
C LYS A 374 -10.69 -18.29 -2.59
N LEU A 375 -10.22 -17.29 -3.31
CA LEU A 375 -9.31 -16.26 -2.77
C LEU A 375 -9.95 -15.48 -1.63
N SER A 376 -11.23 -15.13 -1.74
CA SER A 376 -11.98 -14.45 -0.70
C SER A 376 -12.15 -15.32 0.56
N LYS A 377 -12.47 -16.61 0.38
CA LYS A 377 -12.56 -17.60 1.46
C LYS A 377 -11.19 -17.74 2.15
N ASN A 378 -10.15 -18.02 1.40
CA ASN A 378 -8.81 -18.28 1.93
C ASN A 378 -8.18 -17.06 2.62
N SER A 379 -8.60 -15.83 2.27
CA SER A 379 -8.17 -14.61 2.95
C SER A 379 -9.11 -14.12 4.07
N LEU A 380 -10.17 -14.86 4.38
CA LEU A 380 -11.19 -14.47 5.36
C LEU A 380 -11.74 -13.06 5.10
N SER A 381 -12.06 -12.77 3.84
CA SER A 381 -12.52 -11.45 3.41
C SER A 381 -13.86 -11.05 4.03
N ASN A 382 -14.10 -9.73 4.14
CA ASN A 382 -15.42 -9.22 4.52
C ASN A 382 -16.37 -9.32 3.33
N LEU A 383 -17.45 -10.11 3.47
CA LEU A 383 -18.46 -10.31 2.42
C LEU A 383 -19.55 -9.23 2.41
N THR A 384 -19.70 -8.52 3.51
CA THR A 384 -20.76 -7.53 3.75
C THR A 384 -20.19 -6.17 4.16
N PRO A 385 -19.24 -5.59 3.39
CA PRO A 385 -18.66 -4.31 3.78
C PRO A 385 -19.68 -3.17 3.67
N HIS A 386 -19.64 -2.24 4.62
CA HIS A 386 -20.48 -1.04 4.60
C HIS A 386 -20.18 -0.17 3.37
N PRO A 387 -21.20 0.36 2.64
CA PRO A 387 -20.99 1.12 1.40
C PRO A 387 -20.07 2.34 1.55
N ALA A 388 -20.18 3.11 2.65
CA ALA A 388 -19.30 4.25 2.91
C ALA A 388 -17.84 3.80 3.10
N TYR A 389 -17.61 2.67 3.78
CA TYR A 389 -16.29 2.09 3.93
C TYR A 389 -15.70 1.65 2.58
N VAL A 390 -16.51 1.02 1.74
CA VAL A 390 -16.12 0.65 0.36
C VAL A 390 -15.79 1.90 -0.46
N PHE A 391 -16.60 2.95 -0.34
CA PHE A 391 -16.37 4.19 -1.08
C PHE A 391 -15.01 4.81 -0.76
N VAL A 392 -14.64 4.84 0.52
CA VAL A 392 -13.39 5.48 0.99
C VAL A 392 -12.18 4.56 0.78
N HIS A 393 -12.24 3.30 1.22
CA HIS A 393 -11.05 2.46 1.37
C HIS A 393 -10.82 1.43 0.28
N TYR A 394 -11.86 1.02 -0.46
CA TYR A 394 -11.72 -0.08 -1.41
C TYR A 394 -11.25 0.42 -2.77
N SER A 395 -10.07 -0.05 -3.19
CA SER A 395 -9.58 0.07 -4.56
C SER A 395 -10.21 -0.98 -5.51
N HIS A 396 -10.73 -2.10 -4.96
CA HIS A 396 -11.42 -3.15 -5.68
C HIS A 396 -12.90 -3.20 -5.28
N PRO A 397 -13.84 -3.49 -6.19
CA PRO A 397 -15.23 -3.67 -5.81
C PRO A 397 -15.40 -4.89 -4.86
N PRO A 398 -16.41 -4.88 -3.96
CA PRO A 398 -16.74 -6.05 -3.16
C PRO A 398 -16.99 -7.29 -4.01
N LEU A 399 -16.71 -8.47 -3.45
CA LEU A 399 -16.83 -9.76 -4.16
C LEU A 399 -18.19 -9.94 -4.83
N TYR A 400 -19.28 -9.67 -4.11
CA TYR A 400 -20.64 -9.81 -4.65
C TYR A 400 -20.87 -8.93 -5.90
N ALA A 401 -20.30 -7.72 -5.91
CA ALA A 401 -20.45 -6.78 -7.02
C ALA A 401 -19.66 -7.24 -8.27
N ARG A 402 -18.45 -7.80 -8.07
CA ARG A 402 -17.66 -8.38 -9.17
C ARG A 402 -18.36 -9.61 -9.75
N ILE A 403 -18.86 -10.51 -8.91
CA ILE A 403 -19.61 -11.71 -9.36
C ILE A 403 -20.88 -11.30 -10.12
N SER A 404 -21.64 -10.34 -9.61
CA SER A 404 -22.81 -9.80 -10.29
C SER A 404 -22.47 -9.23 -11.67
N ASN A 405 -21.34 -8.54 -11.81
CA ASN A 405 -20.89 -8.04 -13.10
C ASN A 405 -20.48 -9.16 -14.07
N LEU A 406 -19.74 -10.15 -13.59
CA LEU A 406 -19.31 -11.30 -14.39
C LEU A 406 -20.47 -12.18 -14.89
N LYS A 407 -21.57 -12.24 -14.15
CA LYS A 407 -22.77 -13.01 -14.50
C LYS A 407 -23.68 -12.31 -15.54
N LYS A 408 -23.58 -10.99 -15.73
CA LYS A 408 -24.29 -10.24 -16.78
C LYS A 408 -23.81 -10.61 -18.16
#